data_0ab23b3fab2041b06c4560fb8e6ea7be
#
_entry.id   0ab23b3fab2041b06c4560fb8e6ea7be
#
_cell.length_a   1.000
_cell.length_b   1.000
_cell.length_c   1.000
_cell.angle_alpha   90.00
_cell.angle_beta   90.00
_cell.angle_gamma   90.00
#
_symmetry.space_group_name_H-M   'P 1'
#
loop_
_entity.id
_entity.type
_entity.pdbx_description
1 polymer ?
#
loop_
_entity_poly.entity_id
_entity_poly.type
_entity_poly.pdbx_seq_one_letter_code
_entity_poly.pdbx_strand_id
1 'polypeptide(L)'
;MEESIKIEEAIAKALKLETVDPRTYSPLVLAYIGDAVYELLIRTKVINHGSMQVNKMHKKSASLVKAETQANIIKAIQDDLTEEELAVYKRGRNAKSATTAKHATMIDYRMATGF
;
A
#
# COMPACT_ATOMS: atom_id res chain seq x y z
N MET A 1 -6.50 18.50 13.37
CA MET A 1 -5.61 17.41 13.83
C MET A 1 -6.20 16.67 15.02
N GLU A 2 -6.52 17.36 16.11
CA GLU A 2 -7.16 16.75 17.28
C GLU A 2 -8.52 16.10 16.96
N GLU A 3 -9.33 16.71 16.12
CA GLU A 3 -10.62 16.15 15.70
C GLU A 3 -10.44 14.85 14.91
N SER A 4 -9.44 14.77 14.02
CA SER A 4 -9.13 13.54 13.27
C SER A 4 -8.69 12.42 14.20
N ILE A 5 -7.86 12.72 15.21
CA ILE A 5 -7.41 11.74 16.21
C ILE A 5 -8.60 11.21 17.01
N LYS A 6 -9.52 12.08 17.40
CA LYS A 6 -10.73 11.68 18.14
C LYS A 6 -11.65 10.78 17.31
N ILE A 7 -11.79 11.07 16.02
CA ILE A 7 -12.60 10.25 15.10
C ILE A 7 -11.95 8.87 14.94
N GLU A 8 -10.64 8.82 14.72
CA GLU A 8 -9.91 7.56 14.60
C GLU A 8 -10.04 6.72 15.87
N GLU A 9 -9.88 7.32 17.04
CA GLU A 9 -10.07 6.62 18.32
C GLU A 9 -11.48 6.11 18.50
N ALA A 10 -12.50 6.91 18.14
CA ALA A 10 -13.89 6.50 18.22
C ALA A 10 -14.21 5.33 17.30
N ILE A 11 -13.68 5.34 16.07
CA ILE A 11 -13.85 4.24 15.12
C ILE A 11 -13.14 2.98 15.62
N ALA A 12 -11.91 3.12 16.11
CA ALA A 12 -11.15 1.99 16.65
C ALA A 12 -11.90 1.34 17.82
N LYS A 13 -12.48 2.15 18.70
CA LYS A 13 -13.28 1.66 19.83
C LYS A 13 -14.55 0.97 19.35
N ALA A 14 -15.26 1.55 18.40
CA ALA A 14 -16.49 0.98 17.84
C ALA A 14 -16.23 -0.37 17.16
N LEU A 15 -15.08 -0.52 16.48
CA LEU A 15 -14.68 -1.75 15.82
C LEU A 15 -13.98 -2.74 16.76
N LYS A 16 -13.79 -2.39 18.02
CA LYS A 16 -13.11 -3.21 19.03
C LYS A 16 -11.70 -3.61 18.59
N LEU A 17 -10.96 -2.68 18.04
CA LEU A 17 -9.59 -2.93 17.59
C LEU A 17 -8.66 -3.11 18.79
N GLU A 18 -7.74 -4.05 18.66
CA GLU A 18 -6.72 -4.34 19.66
C GLU A 18 -5.37 -3.81 19.21
N THR A 19 -4.52 -3.47 20.19
CA THR A 19 -3.14 -3.12 19.89
C THR A 19 -2.35 -4.38 19.58
N VAL A 20 -1.78 -4.44 18.37
CA VAL A 20 -1.00 -5.60 17.92
C VAL A 20 0.36 -5.12 17.42
N ASP A 21 1.41 -5.87 17.71
CA ASP A 21 2.74 -5.61 17.17
C ASP A 21 2.76 -5.99 15.68
N PRO A 22 2.99 -5.03 14.76
CA PRO A 22 3.01 -5.32 13.32
C PRO A 22 4.02 -6.39 12.91
N ARG A 23 5.07 -6.61 13.71
CA ARG A 23 6.08 -7.63 13.43
C ARG A 23 5.53 -9.05 13.56
N THR A 24 4.37 -9.23 14.19
CA THR A 24 3.71 -10.53 14.31
C THR A 24 2.90 -10.90 13.08
N TYR A 25 2.64 -9.96 12.19
CA TYR A 25 1.88 -10.21 10.96
C TYR A 25 2.75 -10.81 9.86
N SER A 26 2.15 -11.65 9.03
CA SER A 26 2.83 -12.17 7.83
C SER A 26 3.05 -11.04 6.82
N PRO A 27 4.05 -11.19 5.91
CA PRO A 27 4.27 -10.20 4.85
C PRO A 27 3.05 -9.95 3.98
N LEU A 28 2.24 -10.96 3.68
CA LEU A 28 1.04 -10.79 2.86
C LEU A 28 -0.06 -10.02 3.59
N VAL A 29 -0.18 -10.17 4.91
CA VAL A 29 -1.11 -9.38 5.73
C VAL A 29 -0.67 -7.92 5.76
N LEU A 30 0.62 -7.66 5.92
CA LEU A 30 1.16 -6.30 5.86
C LEU A 30 0.97 -5.67 4.48
N ALA A 31 1.12 -6.45 3.41
CA ALA A 31 0.86 -5.98 2.06
C ALA A 31 -0.62 -5.60 1.86
N TYR A 32 -1.53 -6.36 2.45
CA TYR A 32 -2.96 -6.08 2.41
C TYR A 32 -3.29 -4.68 2.95
N ILE A 33 -2.76 -4.33 4.11
CA ILE A 33 -2.98 -2.99 4.68
C ILE A 33 -2.16 -1.91 3.96
N GLY A 34 -0.96 -2.26 3.51
CA GLY A 34 -0.09 -1.37 2.75
C GLY A 34 -0.72 -0.90 1.45
N ASP A 35 -1.45 -1.76 0.76
CA ASP A 35 -2.18 -1.40 -0.45
C ASP A 35 -3.22 -0.29 -0.18
N ALA A 36 -3.87 -0.32 0.96
CA ALA A 36 -4.83 0.72 1.34
C ALA A 36 -4.13 2.06 1.62
N VAL A 37 -2.99 2.03 2.28
CA VAL A 37 -2.17 3.24 2.54
C VAL A 37 -1.67 3.82 1.22
N TYR A 38 -1.15 2.98 0.34
CA TYR A 38 -0.69 3.39 -0.98
C TYR A 38 -1.83 4.01 -1.79
N GLU A 39 -3.00 3.39 -1.79
CA GLU A 39 -4.18 3.90 -2.50
C GLU A 39 -4.61 5.27 -1.97
N LEU A 40 -4.50 5.52 -0.67
CA LEU A 40 -4.78 6.83 -0.10
C LEU A 40 -3.85 7.90 -0.69
N LEU A 41 -2.56 7.60 -0.81
CA LEU A 41 -1.58 8.51 -1.43
C LEU A 41 -1.88 8.74 -2.91
N ILE A 42 -2.24 7.69 -3.64
CA ILE A 42 -2.57 7.79 -5.07
C ILE A 42 -3.84 8.60 -5.29
N ARG A 43 -4.87 8.38 -4.50
CA ARG A 43 -6.11 9.17 -4.58
C ARG A 43 -5.84 10.65 -4.26
N THR A 44 -5.00 10.92 -3.28
CA THR A 44 -4.56 12.28 -2.95
C THR A 44 -3.86 12.93 -4.14
N LYS A 45 -2.96 12.20 -4.80
CA LYS A 45 -2.29 12.67 -6.01
C LYS A 45 -3.29 13.01 -7.13
N VAL A 46 -4.27 12.15 -7.35
CA VAL A 46 -5.28 12.34 -8.41
C VAL A 46 -6.11 13.59 -8.15
N ILE A 47 -6.61 13.80 -6.94
CA ILE A 47 -7.43 14.99 -6.63
C ILE A 47 -6.59 16.27 -6.57
N ASN A 48 -5.29 16.15 -6.34
CA ASN A 48 -4.38 17.29 -6.28
C ASN A 48 -4.24 18.02 -7.62
N HIS A 49 -4.57 17.35 -8.71
CA HIS A 49 -4.57 17.94 -10.06
C HIS A 49 -5.89 18.65 -10.40
N GLY A 50 -6.77 18.78 -9.44
CA GLY A 50 -8.04 19.47 -9.59
C GLY A 50 -9.22 18.53 -9.72
N SER A 51 -10.39 19.15 -9.76
CA SER A 51 -11.66 18.44 -9.84
C SER A 51 -11.85 17.78 -11.20
N MET A 52 -12.24 16.53 -11.23
CA MET A 52 -12.64 15.79 -12.44
C MET A 52 -13.80 14.84 -12.09
N GLN A 53 -14.40 14.24 -13.11
CA GLN A 53 -15.47 13.27 -12.88
C GLN A 53 -14.93 12.04 -12.12
N VAL A 54 -15.75 11.53 -11.21
CA VAL A 54 -15.36 10.43 -10.31
C VAL A 54 -14.91 9.18 -11.10
N ASN A 55 -15.58 8.84 -12.20
CA ASN A 55 -15.18 7.71 -13.03
C ASN A 55 -13.79 7.89 -13.67
N LYS A 56 -13.42 9.11 -14.03
CA LYS A 56 -12.08 9.41 -14.52
C LYS A 56 -11.04 9.30 -13.42
N MET A 57 -11.38 9.75 -12.20
CA MET A 57 -10.52 9.58 -11.02
C MET A 57 -10.24 8.11 -10.76
N HIS A 58 -11.27 7.25 -10.80
CA HIS A 58 -11.09 5.81 -10.61
C HIS A 58 -10.19 5.17 -11.67
N LYS A 59 -10.36 5.53 -12.93
CA LYS A 59 -9.49 5.03 -14.01
C LYS A 59 -8.04 5.43 -13.81
N LYS A 60 -7.80 6.68 -13.45
CA LYS A 60 -6.44 7.18 -13.20
C LYS A 60 -5.82 6.52 -11.97
N SER A 61 -6.57 6.38 -10.88
CA SER A 61 -6.11 5.68 -9.68
C SER A 61 -5.79 4.23 -9.99
N ALA A 62 -6.66 3.52 -10.73
CA ALA A 62 -6.44 2.13 -11.10
C ALA A 62 -5.14 1.94 -11.89
N SER A 63 -4.79 2.89 -12.78
CA SER A 63 -3.53 2.81 -13.53
C SER A 63 -2.30 2.97 -12.65
N LEU A 64 -2.42 3.69 -11.52
CA LEU A 64 -1.31 3.98 -10.61
C LEU A 64 -1.14 2.93 -9.51
N VAL A 65 -2.10 2.05 -9.30
CA VAL A 65 -2.00 0.98 -8.28
C VAL A 65 -1.55 -0.35 -8.85
N LYS A 66 -1.25 -0.43 -10.15
CA LYS A 66 -0.76 -1.67 -10.77
C LYS A 66 0.56 -2.12 -10.17
N ALA A 67 0.78 -3.44 -10.16
CA ALA A 67 2.02 -4.04 -9.67
C ALA A 67 3.26 -3.47 -10.38
N GLU A 68 3.18 -3.24 -11.68
CA GLU A 68 4.28 -2.62 -12.46
C GLU A 68 4.62 -1.23 -11.94
N THR A 69 3.61 -0.39 -11.68
CA THR A 69 3.82 0.96 -11.15
C THR A 69 4.43 0.91 -9.75
N GLN A 70 3.93 0.07 -8.88
CA GLN A 70 4.48 -0.11 -7.53
C GLN A 70 5.92 -0.62 -7.58
N ALA A 71 6.23 -1.56 -8.46
CA ALA A 71 7.59 -2.05 -8.64
C ALA A 71 8.54 -0.94 -9.11
N ASN A 72 8.10 -0.08 -10.02
CA ASN A 72 8.90 1.04 -10.48
C ASN A 72 9.17 2.06 -9.37
N ILE A 73 8.18 2.31 -8.52
CA ILE A 73 8.33 3.23 -7.38
C ILE A 73 9.36 2.67 -6.38
N ILE A 74 9.23 1.40 -5.99
CA ILE A 74 10.17 0.83 -5.03
C ILE A 74 11.60 0.80 -5.57
N LYS A 75 11.79 0.56 -6.85
CA LYS A 75 13.11 0.66 -7.49
C LYS A 75 13.72 2.06 -7.33
N ALA A 76 12.88 3.09 -7.44
CA ALA A 76 13.32 4.47 -7.33
C ALA A 76 13.66 4.89 -5.90
N ILE A 77 12.99 4.33 -4.89
CA ILE A 77 13.13 4.76 -3.49
C ILE A 77 13.87 3.76 -2.60
N GLN A 78 14.30 2.63 -3.14
CA GLN A 78 14.89 1.54 -2.35
C GLN A 78 16.04 2.01 -1.46
N ASP A 79 16.89 2.91 -1.95
CA ASP A 79 18.03 3.43 -1.20
C ASP A 79 17.62 4.42 -0.08
N ASP A 80 16.39 4.91 -0.11
CA ASP A 80 15.85 5.83 0.89
C ASP A 80 15.14 5.11 2.04
N LEU A 81 14.98 3.78 1.96
CA LEU A 81 14.33 2.99 3.00
C LEU A 81 15.22 2.86 4.23
N THR A 82 14.61 2.89 5.41
CA THR A 82 15.30 2.52 6.64
C THR A 82 15.64 1.02 6.62
N GLU A 83 16.53 0.59 7.50
CA GLU A 83 16.87 -0.84 7.61
C GLU A 83 15.65 -1.70 7.93
N GLU A 84 14.77 -1.21 8.82
CA GLU A 84 13.53 -1.89 9.16
C GLU A 84 12.58 -1.98 7.97
N GLU A 85 12.37 -0.88 7.26
CA GLU A 85 11.55 -0.85 6.05
C GLU A 85 12.10 -1.78 4.97
N LEU A 86 13.42 -1.78 4.77
CA LEU A 86 14.06 -2.66 3.79
C LEU A 86 13.89 -4.13 4.15
N ALA A 87 13.98 -4.48 5.44
CA ALA A 87 13.76 -5.85 5.90
C ALA A 87 12.31 -6.32 5.62
N VAL A 88 11.33 -5.46 5.89
CA VAL A 88 9.91 -5.76 5.60
C VAL A 88 9.69 -5.91 4.10
N TYR A 89 10.27 -5.03 3.30
CA TYR A 89 10.19 -5.11 1.84
C TYR A 89 10.72 -6.44 1.31
N LYS A 90 11.92 -6.85 1.76
CA LYS A 90 12.53 -8.12 1.33
C LYS A 90 11.69 -9.33 1.71
N ARG A 91 11.12 -9.33 2.89
CA ARG A 91 10.22 -10.41 3.33
C ARG A 91 8.98 -10.49 2.44
N GLY A 92 8.38 -9.35 2.09
CA GLY A 92 7.23 -9.30 1.19
C GLY A 92 7.57 -9.75 -0.23
N ARG A 93 8.70 -9.27 -0.76
CA ARG A 93 9.19 -9.68 -2.09
C ARG A 93 9.40 -11.19 -2.19
N ASN A 94 9.89 -11.81 -1.12
CA ASN A 94 10.20 -13.22 -1.09
C ASN A 94 9.03 -14.11 -0.65
N ALA A 95 7.90 -13.53 -0.24
CA ALA A 95 6.73 -14.27 0.17
C ALA A 95 6.09 -14.99 -1.02
N LYS A 96 5.58 -16.21 -0.77
CA LYS A 96 4.83 -16.95 -1.77
C LYS A 96 3.38 -16.46 -1.78
N SER A 97 2.87 -16.17 -2.98
CA SER A 97 1.47 -15.82 -3.19
C SER A 97 0.78 -16.90 -4.01
N ALA A 98 -0.48 -17.20 -3.69
CA ALA A 98 -1.29 -18.15 -4.42
C ALA A 98 -1.68 -17.65 -5.83
N THR A 99 -1.71 -16.33 -6.02
CA THR A 99 -2.11 -15.71 -7.29
C THR A 99 -1.12 -14.65 -7.72
N THR A 100 -0.99 -14.48 -9.04
CA THR A 100 -0.18 -13.42 -9.63
C THR A 100 -1.09 -12.42 -10.33
N ALA A 101 -0.76 -11.14 -10.23
CA ALA A 101 -1.52 -10.09 -10.91
C ALA A 101 -1.48 -10.31 -12.44
N LYS A 102 -2.64 -10.12 -13.06
CA LYS A 102 -2.77 -10.22 -14.53
C LYS A 102 -1.89 -9.15 -15.18
N HIS A 103 -1.17 -9.51 -16.22
CA HIS A 103 -0.27 -8.61 -16.98
C HIS A 103 0.97 -8.11 -16.23
N ALA A 104 1.22 -8.60 -15.03
CA ALA A 104 2.46 -8.31 -14.32
C ALA A 104 3.44 -9.45 -14.46
N THR A 105 4.75 -9.13 -14.52
CA THR A 105 5.78 -10.17 -14.42
C THR A 105 5.84 -10.69 -12.98
N MET A 106 6.36 -11.91 -12.80
CA MET A 106 6.55 -12.47 -11.46
C MET A 106 7.46 -11.58 -10.60
N ILE A 107 8.48 -10.99 -11.21
CA ILE A 107 9.42 -10.09 -10.51
C ILE A 107 8.68 -8.83 -10.06
N ASP A 108 7.93 -8.18 -10.94
CA ASP A 108 7.15 -6.98 -10.61
C ASP A 108 6.11 -7.26 -9.54
N TYR A 109 5.42 -8.39 -9.62
CA TYR A 109 4.43 -8.79 -8.63
C TYR A 109 5.07 -8.96 -7.24
N ARG A 110 6.21 -9.63 -7.16
CA ARG A 110 6.94 -9.83 -5.89
C ARG A 110 7.44 -8.50 -5.31
N MET A 111 7.96 -7.62 -6.15
CA MET A 111 8.41 -6.29 -5.72
C MET A 111 7.23 -5.45 -5.20
N ALA A 112 6.09 -5.50 -5.87
CA ALA A 112 4.88 -4.81 -5.43
C ALA A 112 4.38 -5.37 -4.09
N THR A 113 4.42 -6.68 -3.88
CA THR A 113 4.04 -7.30 -2.60
C THR A 113 4.96 -6.82 -1.47
N GLY A 114 6.25 -6.71 -1.72
CA GLY A 114 7.20 -6.20 -0.72
C GLY A 114 7.05 -4.72 -0.45
N PHE A 115 6.63 -3.97 -1.47
CA PHE A 115 6.45 -2.52 -1.37
C PHE A 115 5.45 -2.13 -0.30
#